data_f51cbef745a196ab51b8c3b2cb8c4514
#
_entry.id   f51cbef745a196ab51b8c3b2cb8c4514
#
_cell.length_a   1.000
_cell.length_b   1.000
_cell.length_c   1.000
_cell.angle_alpha   90.00
_cell.angle_beta   90.00
_cell.angle_gamma   90.00
#
_symmetry.space_group_name_H-M   'P 1'
#
loop_
_entity.id
_entity.type
_entity.pdbx_description
1 polymer ?
#
loop_
_entity_poly.entity_id
_entity_poly.type
_entity_poly.pdbx_seq_one_letter_code
_entity_poly.pdbx_strand_id
1 'polypeptide(L)'
;RVSVVHRGDRMLRHEDAEVSTRFTECFSERVETYFHAQVASVEHSGGRFLLEVDQDDEAVQLPGHRRCTRIEGDALLVTTGRIPNGEQLGVTRTGVQLDDDGYVVTDDQLRTGVPGIWALGDIRNPQQLKHLANQEQRVVTHNLLHPDALRSIDQRVVPHAVFSHPQVGSVGLTEIQLRAQGRMYVVGRCDYAGVAYGWALEETTGFAKVLVDAADATIL
;
A
#
# COMPACT_ATOMS: atom_id res chain seq x y z
N ARG A 1 -14.73 -21.13 0.29
CA ARG A 1 -13.35 -21.02 -0.26
C ARG A 1 -13.18 -19.64 -0.86
N VAL A 2 -11.99 -19.05 -0.73
CA VAL A 2 -11.65 -17.75 -1.33
C VAL A 2 -10.51 -17.99 -2.31
N SER A 3 -10.64 -17.38 -3.51
CA SER A 3 -9.57 -17.33 -4.50
C SER A 3 -9.18 -15.88 -4.74
N VAL A 4 -7.89 -15.57 -4.79
CA VAL A 4 -7.36 -14.22 -4.98
C VAL A 4 -6.59 -14.16 -6.30
N VAL A 5 -6.94 -13.20 -7.16
CA VAL A 5 -6.21 -12.93 -8.40
C VAL A 5 -5.34 -11.69 -8.20
N HIS A 6 -4.05 -11.84 -8.40
CA HIS A 6 -3.05 -10.79 -8.19
C HIS A 6 -2.10 -10.67 -9.38
N ARG A 7 -1.97 -9.46 -9.92
CA ARG A 7 -1.16 -9.23 -11.15
C ARG A 7 0.35 -9.27 -10.95
N GLY A 8 0.82 -9.11 -9.72
CA GLY A 8 2.26 -9.12 -9.40
C GLY A 8 2.76 -10.51 -9.01
N ASP A 9 4.04 -10.59 -8.77
CA ASP A 9 4.76 -11.78 -8.30
C ASP A 9 4.54 -12.07 -6.81
N ARG A 10 4.21 -11.05 -6.04
CA ARG A 10 4.04 -11.10 -4.58
C ARG A 10 3.08 -10.03 -4.08
N MET A 11 2.51 -10.25 -2.92
CA MET A 11 1.65 -9.31 -2.23
C MET A 11 2.49 -8.24 -1.49
N LEU A 12 1.85 -7.12 -1.16
CA LEU A 12 2.45 -6.04 -0.38
C LEU A 12 3.79 -5.54 -0.95
N ARG A 13 3.87 -5.37 -2.25
CA ARG A 13 5.11 -5.02 -2.99
C ARG A 13 5.79 -3.72 -2.55
N HIS A 14 5.08 -2.87 -1.81
CA HIS A 14 5.59 -1.60 -1.27
C HIS A 14 6.27 -1.76 0.09
N GLU A 15 6.10 -2.92 0.73
CA GLU A 15 6.78 -3.27 1.95
C GLU A 15 8.24 -3.68 1.69
N ASP A 16 9.01 -3.80 2.77
CA ASP A 16 10.34 -4.41 2.68
C ASP A 16 10.23 -5.80 2.01
N ALA A 17 11.22 -6.12 1.18
CA ALA A 17 11.17 -7.32 0.35
C ALA A 17 11.01 -8.61 1.17
N GLU A 18 11.66 -8.70 2.34
CA GLU A 18 11.57 -9.86 3.23
C GLU A 18 10.16 -9.95 3.87
N VAL A 19 9.59 -8.80 4.26
CA VAL A 19 8.22 -8.71 4.79
C VAL A 19 7.21 -9.16 3.74
N SER A 20 7.32 -8.62 2.52
CA SER A 20 6.46 -8.95 1.38
C SER A 20 6.54 -10.45 1.04
N THR A 21 7.74 -11.03 0.99
CA THR A 21 7.95 -12.46 0.72
C THR A 21 7.31 -13.33 1.80
N ARG A 22 7.62 -13.07 3.08
CA ARG A 22 7.05 -13.84 4.20
C ARG A 22 5.53 -13.74 4.26
N PHE A 23 5.00 -12.55 4.05
CA PHE A 23 3.54 -12.35 3.99
C PHE A 23 2.92 -13.18 2.86
N THR A 24 3.51 -13.16 1.68
CA THR A 24 3.02 -13.87 0.50
C THR A 24 3.00 -15.38 0.73
N GLU A 25 4.08 -15.94 1.30
CA GLU A 25 4.18 -17.35 1.66
C GLU A 25 3.05 -17.75 2.63
N CYS A 26 2.96 -17.10 3.79
CA CYS A 26 1.96 -17.42 4.82
C CYS A 26 0.51 -17.23 4.32
N PHE A 27 0.26 -16.22 3.50
CA PHE A 27 -1.07 -15.98 2.95
C PHE A 27 -1.47 -17.05 1.93
N SER A 28 -0.54 -17.47 1.06
CA SER A 28 -0.78 -18.45 0.01
C SER A 28 -0.98 -19.86 0.55
N GLU A 29 -0.48 -20.19 1.74
CA GLU A 29 -0.79 -21.45 2.42
C GLU A 29 -2.27 -21.56 2.83
N ARG A 30 -2.93 -20.41 3.04
CA ARG A 30 -4.31 -20.34 3.57
C ARG A 30 -5.35 -20.01 2.52
N VAL A 31 -4.94 -19.29 1.48
CA VAL A 31 -5.82 -18.74 0.44
C VAL A 31 -5.27 -19.10 -0.91
N GLU A 32 -6.10 -19.69 -1.76
CA GLU A 32 -5.74 -19.96 -3.15
C GLU A 32 -5.44 -18.65 -3.87
N THR A 33 -4.20 -18.49 -4.35
CA THR A 33 -3.74 -17.24 -4.94
C THR A 33 -3.15 -17.48 -6.31
N TYR A 34 -3.61 -16.69 -7.28
CA TYR A 34 -3.12 -16.67 -8.65
C TYR A 34 -2.26 -15.44 -8.85
N PHE A 35 -0.94 -15.61 -8.87
CA PHE A 35 0.03 -14.55 -9.15
C PHE A 35 0.28 -14.41 -10.65
N HIS A 36 0.90 -13.27 -11.07
CA HIS A 36 1.11 -12.92 -12.47
C HIS A 36 -0.17 -13.05 -13.31
N ALA A 37 -1.31 -12.79 -12.66
CA ALA A 37 -2.64 -13.09 -13.19
C ALA A 37 -3.46 -11.81 -13.36
N GLN A 38 -4.13 -11.70 -14.49
CA GLN A 38 -5.00 -10.60 -14.83
C GLN A 38 -6.37 -11.11 -15.23
N VAL A 39 -7.42 -10.50 -14.69
CA VAL A 39 -8.80 -10.81 -15.09
C VAL A 39 -9.04 -10.24 -16.49
N ALA A 40 -9.31 -11.13 -17.45
CA ALA A 40 -9.62 -10.78 -18.83
C ALA A 40 -11.10 -10.49 -19.04
N SER A 41 -11.98 -11.30 -18.41
CA SER A 41 -13.42 -11.11 -18.48
C SER A 41 -14.10 -11.54 -17.18
N VAL A 42 -15.28 -10.97 -16.93
CA VAL A 42 -16.17 -11.36 -15.84
C VAL A 42 -17.59 -11.50 -16.39
N GLU A 43 -18.19 -12.66 -16.19
CA GLU A 43 -19.59 -12.92 -16.50
C GLU A 43 -20.37 -13.21 -15.22
N HIS A 44 -21.63 -12.76 -15.15
CA HIS A 44 -22.53 -13.07 -14.05
C HIS A 44 -23.80 -13.69 -14.63
N SER A 45 -24.07 -14.93 -14.29
CA SER A 45 -25.25 -15.67 -14.74
C SER A 45 -25.69 -16.69 -13.70
N GLY A 46 -26.99 -16.83 -13.50
CA GLY A 46 -27.54 -17.80 -12.56
C GLY A 46 -27.09 -17.61 -11.10
N GLY A 47 -26.77 -16.37 -10.67
CA GLY A 47 -26.28 -16.07 -9.33
C GLY A 47 -24.82 -16.43 -9.10
N ARG A 48 -24.06 -16.74 -10.16
CA ARG A 48 -22.63 -17.06 -10.10
C ARG A 48 -21.81 -16.13 -10.97
N PHE A 49 -20.60 -15.85 -10.52
CA PHE A 49 -19.58 -15.15 -11.28
C PHE A 49 -18.65 -16.16 -11.93
N LEU A 50 -18.33 -15.94 -13.19
CA LEU A 50 -17.30 -16.67 -13.93
C LEU A 50 -16.24 -15.66 -14.35
N LEU A 51 -15.00 -15.85 -13.91
CA LEU A 51 -13.85 -15.06 -14.27
C LEU A 51 -12.97 -15.85 -15.23
N GLU A 52 -12.59 -15.24 -16.34
CA GLU A 52 -11.49 -15.70 -17.16
C GLU A 52 -10.23 -14.92 -16.75
N VAL A 53 -9.20 -15.66 -16.38
CA VAL A 53 -7.96 -15.12 -15.83
C VAL A 53 -6.81 -15.52 -16.72
N ASP A 54 -6.15 -14.53 -17.31
CA ASP A 54 -4.90 -14.73 -18.03
C ASP A 54 -3.75 -14.72 -17.02
N GLN A 55 -2.96 -15.79 -17.03
CA GLN A 55 -1.80 -15.95 -16.17
C GLN A 55 -0.56 -16.19 -17.03
N ASP A 56 0.55 -15.52 -16.70
CA ASP A 56 1.81 -15.79 -17.35
C ASP A 56 2.23 -17.24 -17.04
N ASP A 57 2.52 -18.03 -18.08
CA ASP A 57 2.92 -19.41 -17.91
C ASP A 57 4.44 -19.48 -17.66
N GLU A 58 4.81 -19.56 -16.38
CA GLU A 58 6.22 -19.65 -15.96
C GLU A 58 6.90 -20.93 -16.47
N ALA A 59 6.14 -21.97 -16.83
CA ALA A 59 6.67 -23.22 -17.36
C ALA A 59 7.08 -23.10 -18.83
N VAL A 60 6.59 -22.07 -19.53
CA VAL A 60 6.89 -21.83 -20.95
C VAL A 60 7.64 -20.52 -21.09
N GLN A 61 8.96 -20.59 -21.21
CA GLN A 61 9.85 -19.41 -21.39
C GLN A 61 9.68 -18.71 -22.77
N LEU A 62 8.47 -18.69 -23.32
CA LEU A 62 8.15 -17.97 -24.56
C LEU A 62 7.39 -16.70 -24.25
N PRO A 63 7.87 -15.52 -24.65
CA PRO A 63 7.16 -14.26 -24.48
C PRO A 63 5.76 -14.32 -25.08
N GLY A 64 4.74 -14.02 -24.25
CA GLY A 64 3.34 -13.96 -24.69
C GLY A 64 2.55 -15.27 -24.54
N HIS A 65 3.10 -16.33 -24.00
CA HIS A 65 2.34 -17.54 -23.66
C HIS A 65 1.58 -17.31 -22.35
N ARG A 66 0.25 -17.23 -22.44
CA ARG A 66 -0.64 -17.07 -21.29
C ARG A 66 -1.52 -18.29 -21.15
N ARG A 67 -1.66 -18.75 -19.93
CA ARG A 67 -2.62 -19.77 -19.54
C ARG A 67 -3.92 -19.08 -19.15
N CYS A 68 -5.02 -19.45 -19.80
CA CYS A 68 -6.34 -19.03 -19.38
C CYS A 68 -6.88 -19.99 -18.31
N THR A 69 -7.16 -19.45 -17.13
CA THR A 69 -7.77 -20.20 -16.02
C THR A 69 -9.18 -19.65 -15.78
N ARG A 70 -10.15 -20.54 -15.55
CA ARG A 70 -11.52 -20.17 -15.18
C ARG A 70 -11.73 -20.34 -13.69
N ILE A 71 -12.24 -19.27 -13.06
CA ILE A 71 -12.55 -19.24 -11.63
C ILE A 71 -14.04 -18.94 -11.48
N GLU A 72 -14.75 -19.78 -10.73
CA GLU A 72 -16.16 -19.59 -10.42
C GLU A 72 -16.36 -19.22 -8.96
N GLY A 73 -17.30 -18.31 -8.70
CA GLY A 73 -17.67 -17.88 -7.35
C GLY A 73 -19.12 -17.46 -7.24
N ASP A 74 -19.64 -17.45 -6.03
CA ASP A 74 -20.97 -16.93 -5.69
C ASP A 74 -20.95 -15.46 -5.28
N ALA A 75 -19.74 -14.92 -5.03
CA ALA A 75 -19.51 -13.52 -4.75
C ALA A 75 -18.20 -13.05 -5.40
N LEU A 76 -18.17 -11.79 -5.82
CA LEU A 76 -16.99 -11.14 -6.37
C LEU A 76 -16.66 -9.88 -5.56
N LEU A 77 -15.45 -9.80 -5.02
CA LEU A 77 -14.92 -8.60 -4.38
C LEU A 77 -13.85 -7.97 -5.28
N VAL A 78 -14.08 -6.72 -5.70
CA VAL A 78 -13.14 -5.95 -6.52
C VAL A 78 -12.39 -4.96 -5.63
N THR A 79 -11.08 -5.19 -5.46
CA THR A 79 -10.20 -4.37 -4.60
C THR A 79 -8.94 -3.93 -5.37
N THR A 80 -9.10 -3.55 -6.63
CA THR A 80 -8.00 -3.32 -7.59
C THR A 80 -7.39 -1.93 -7.52
N GLY A 81 -7.70 -1.16 -6.49
CA GLY A 81 -7.16 0.18 -6.25
C GLY A 81 -8.22 1.24 -5.97
N ARG A 82 -7.77 2.48 -5.84
CA ARG A 82 -8.60 3.67 -5.63
C ARG A 82 -8.13 4.78 -6.53
N ILE A 83 -9.06 5.61 -6.97
CA ILE A 83 -8.81 6.83 -7.73
C ILE A 83 -9.26 8.01 -6.86
N PRO A 84 -8.49 9.11 -6.80
CA PRO A 84 -8.95 10.32 -6.11
C PRO A 84 -10.15 10.94 -6.82
N ASN A 85 -11.07 11.56 -6.08
CA ASN A 85 -12.30 12.11 -6.61
C ASN A 85 -12.16 13.57 -7.14
N GLY A 86 -10.95 14.06 -7.40
CA GLY A 86 -10.69 15.42 -7.84
C GLY A 86 -11.44 15.80 -9.12
N GLU A 87 -11.44 14.91 -10.11
CA GLU A 87 -12.19 15.11 -11.36
C GLU A 87 -13.69 15.11 -11.16
N GLN A 88 -14.23 14.17 -10.36
CA GLN A 88 -15.66 14.06 -10.09
C GLN A 88 -16.22 15.28 -9.36
N LEU A 89 -15.42 15.89 -8.48
CA LEU A 89 -15.76 17.14 -7.79
C LEU A 89 -15.63 18.36 -8.69
N GLY A 90 -15.00 18.22 -9.86
CA GLY A 90 -14.79 19.31 -10.79
C GLY A 90 -13.90 20.43 -10.23
N VAL A 91 -12.94 20.08 -9.37
CA VAL A 91 -12.08 21.05 -8.65
C VAL A 91 -11.30 21.97 -9.61
N THR A 92 -10.99 21.51 -10.79
CA THR A 92 -10.29 22.30 -11.81
C THR A 92 -11.07 23.54 -12.27
N ARG A 93 -12.41 23.54 -12.12
CA ARG A 93 -13.26 24.71 -12.40
C ARG A 93 -12.99 25.87 -11.45
N THR A 94 -12.40 25.61 -10.29
CA THR A 94 -12.00 26.64 -9.31
C THR A 94 -10.56 27.13 -9.53
N GLY A 95 -9.83 26.54 -10.49
CA GLY A 95 -8.41 26.80 -10.71
C GLY A 95 -7.49 25.89 -9.88
N VAL A 96 -8.03 24.99 -9.07
CA VAL A 96 -7.25 23.98 -8.35
C VAL A 96 -6.64 22.99 -9.34
N GLN A 97 -5.36 22.71 -9.17
CA GLN A 97 -4.61 21.81 -10.03
C GLN A 97 -4.68 20.36 -9.52
N LEU A 98 -4.72 19.42 -10.47
CA LEU A 98 -4.53 18.00 -10.23
C LEU A 98 -3.18 17.58 -10.81
N ASP A 99 -2.53 16.60 -10.19
CA ASP A 99 -1.37 15.94 -10.78
C ASP A 99 -1.79 14.88 -11.83
N ASP A 100 -0.80 14.20 -12.42
CA ASP A 100 -1.04 13.20 -13.47
C ASP A 100 -1.83 11.97 -12.99
N ASP A 101 -1.83 11.71 -11.68
CA ASP A 101 -2.59 10.63 -11.04
C ASP A 101 -3.98 11.09 -10.54
N GLY A 102 -4.32 12.36 -10.74
CA GLY A 102 -5.61 12.96 -10.38
C GLY A 102 -5.72 13.45 -8.93
N TYR A 103 -4.60 13.50 -8.19
CA TYR A 103 -4.58 14.08 -6.84
C TYR A 103 -4.53 15.60 -6.88
N VAL A 104 -5.17 16.23 -5.90
CA VAL A 104 -5.09 17.69 -5.73
C VAL A 104 -3.70 18.09 -5.29
N VAL A 105 -3.06 18.97 -6.06
CA VAL A 105 -1.74 19.52 -5.74
C VAL A 105 -1.85 20.50 -4.57
N THR A 106 -1.04 20.29 -3.53
CA THR A 106 -0.95 21.18 -2.38
C THR A 106 0.50 21.42 -1.97
N ASP A 107 0.73 22.53 -1.27
CA ASP A 107 1.99 22.74 -0.56
C ASP A 107 2.04 21.92 0.76
N ASP A 108 3.14 22.05 1.51
CA ASP A 108 3.35 21.39 2.80
C ASP A 108 2.43 21.92 3.92
N GLN A 109 1.79 23.09 3.70
CA GLN A 109 0.77 23.68 4.56
C GLN A 109 -0.64 23.24 4.19
N LEU A 110 -0.78 22.35 3.21
CA LEU A 110 -2.04 21.79 2.67
C LEU A 110 -2.91 22.82 1.94
N ARG A 111 -2.31 23.92 1.46
CA ARG A 111 -2.99 24.91 0.62
C ARG A 111 -2.92 24.46 -0.84
N THR A 112 -4.00 24.63 -1.56
CA THR A 112 -3.97 24.56 -3.04
C THR A 112 -3.37 25.85 -3.60
N GLY A 113 -3.10 25.93 -4.89
CA GLY A 113 -2.68 27.18 -5.53
C GLY A 113 -3.75 28.26 -5.55
N VAL A 114 -4.97 27.98 -5.08
CA VAL A 114 -6.12 28.90 -5.07
C VAL A 114 -6.33 29.42 -3.66
N PRO A 115 -6.30 30.74 -3.42
CA PRO A 115 -6.53 31.31 -2.11
C PRO A 115 -7.86 30.88 -1.49
N GLY A 116 -7.82 30.48 -0.21
CA GLY A 116 -9.01 30.05 0.54
C GLY A 116 -9.44 28.61 0.27
N ILE A 117 -8.75 27.85 -0.59
CA ILE A 117 -9.02 26.45 -0.83
C ILE A 117 -7.87 25.58 -0.31
N TRP A 118 -8.22 24.59 0.49
CA TRP A 118 -7.33 23.64 1.14
C TRP A 118 -7.74 22.21 0.72
N ALA A 119 -6.80 21.28 0.68
CA ALA A 119 -7.11 19.87 0.46
C ALA A 119 -6.37 18.97 1.44
N LEU A 120 -7.04 17.91 1.88
CA LEU A 120 -6.50 16.93 2.81
C LEU A 120 -7.08 15.52 2.56
N GLY A 121 -6.38 14.50 3.05
CA GLY A 121 -6.80 13.10 2.95
C GLY A 121 -6.61 12.52 1.56
N ASP A 122 -7.40 11.51 1.24
CA ASP A 122 -7.25 10.64 0.07
C ASP A 122 -7.34 11.38 -1.28
N ILE A 123 -7.90 12.59 -1.30
CA ILE A 123 -7.98 13.41 -2.52
C ILE A 123 -6.63 14.03 -2.92
N ARG A 124 -5.71 14.17 -1.97
CA ARG A 124 -4.39 14.77 -2.18
C ARG A 124 -3.23 13.84 -1.88
N ASN A 125 -3.46 12.77 -1.10
CA ASN A 125 -2.40 11.93 -0.58
C ASN A 125 -2.48 10.50 -1.12
N PRO A 126 -1.50 10.06 -1.94
CA PRO A 126 -1.50 8.73 -2.54
C PRO A 126 -1.35 7.58 -1.52
N GLN A 127 -0.94 7.86 -0.29
CA GLN A 127 -0.89 6.84 0.77
C GLN A 127 -2.28 6.43 1.26
N GLN A 128 -3.29 7.30 1.15
CA GLN A 128 -4.70 7.01 1.43
C GLN A 128 -4.92 6.37 2.82
N LEU A 129 -4.29 6.94 3.85
CA LEU A 129 -4.31 6.44 5.22
C LEU A 129 -5.16 7.33 6.12
N LYS A 130 -6.12 6.71 6.83
CA LYS A 130 -7.05 7.42 7.72
C LYS A 130 -6.34 8.26 8.80
N HIS A 131 -5.30 7.72 9.44
CA HIS A 131 -4.58 8.45 10.49
C HIS A 131 -3.77 9.62 9.93
N LEU A 132 -3.27 9.51 8.69
CA LEU A 132 -2.61 10.61 7.99
C LEU A 132 -3.61 11.73 7.66
N ALA A 133 -4.80 11.38 7.16
CA ALA A 133 -5.88 12.34 6.95
C ALA A 133 -6.29 13.08 8.24
N ASN A 134 -6.28 12.38 9.39
CA ASN A 134 -6.53 13.01 10.70
C ASN A 134 -5.40 13.98 11.10
N GLN A 135 -4.15 13.67 10.78
CA GLN A 135 -3.02 14.58 11.02
C GLN A 135 -3.14 15.82 10.11
N GLU A 136 -3.41 15.62 8.83
CA GLU A 136 -3.64 16.69 7.86
C GLU A 136 -4.79 17.61 8.29
N GLN A 137 -5.89 17.03 8.78
CA GLN A 137 -7.03 17.78 9.29
C GLN A 137 -6.62 18.71 10.45
N ARG A 138 -5.76 18.26 11.36
CA ARG A 138 -5.26 19.10 12.46
C ARG A 138 -4.43 20.28 11.96
N VAL A 139 -3.61 20.04 10.91
CA VAL A 139 -2.81 21.10 10.27
C VAL A 139 -3.72 22.11 9.60
N VAL A 140 -4.66 21.68 8.77
CA VAL A 140 -5.62 22.57 8.08
C VAL A 140 -6.45 23.35 9.08
N THR A 141 -6.99 22.71 10.11
CA THR A 141 -7.78 23.40 11.14
C THR A 141 -6.95 24.47 11.86
N HIS A 142 -5.70 24.14 12.23
CA HIS A 142 -4.81 25.13 12.85
C HIS A 142 -4.57 26.31 11.91
N ASN A 143 -4.26 26.05 10.65
CA ASN A 143 -3.91 27.07 9.67
C ASN A 143 -5.08 27.99 9.33
N LEU A 144 -6.30 27.47 9.33
CA LEU A 144 -7.51 28.29 9.17
C LEU A 144 -7.76 29.23 10.35
N LEU A 145 -7.46 28.78 11.58
CA LEU A 145 -7.67 29.53 12.79
C LEU A 145 -6.51 30.50 13.11
N HIS A 146 -5.32 30.23 12.57
CA HIS A 146 -4.09 30.97 12.86
C HIS A 146 -3.34 31.33 11.57
N PRO A 147 -3.89 32.24 10.74
CA PRO A 147 -3.31 32.53 9.41
C PRO A 147 -1.91 33.15 9.48
N ASP A 148 -1.58 33.79 10.63
CA ASP A 148 -0.27 34.41 10.87
C ASP A 148 0.77 33.42 11.46
N ALA A 149 0.39 32.19 11.77
CA ALA A 149 1.25 31.16 12.38
C ALA A 149 1.01 29.77 11.78
N LEU A 150 1.25 29.66 10.49
CA LEU A 150 0.98 28.43 9.73
C LEU A 150 1.90 27.27 10.16
N ARG A 151 1.34 26.07 10.15
CA ARG A 151 2.04 24.80 10.38
C ARG A 151 2.14 24.02 9.09
N SER A 152 3.26 23.32 8.91
CA SER A 152 3.46 22.37 7.83
C SER A 152 3.23 20.94 8.33
N ILE A 153 2.83 20.06 7.41
CA ILE A 153 2.74 18.63 7.71
C ILE A 153 4.10 17.98 7.51
N ASP A 154 4.48 17.11 8.45
CA ASP A 154 5.65 16.27 8.31
C ASP A 154 5.20 14.85 7.84
N GLN A 155 5.58 14.51 6.62
CA GLN A 155 5.27 13.21 6.00
C GLN A 155 6.51 12.34 5.78
N ARG A 156 7.65 12.69 6.37
CA ARG A 156 8.90 11.92 6.23
C ARG A 156 8.78 10.53 6.85
N VAL A 157 7.98 10.42 7.90
CA VAL A 157 7.78 9.16 8.63
C VAL A 157 6.28 8.93 8.80
N VAL A 158 5.74 7.99 8.03
CA VAL A 158 4.32 7.64 8.07
C VAL A 158 4.18 6.16 8.43
N PRO A 159 3.81 5.82 9.68
CA PRO A 159 3.56 4.45 10.06
C PRO A 159 2.29 3.92 9.38
N HIS A 160 2.29 2.66 9.02
CA HIS A 160 1.09 2.00 8.50
C HIS A 160 1.01 0.54 8.96
N ALA A 161 -0.16 -0.05 8.82
CA ALA A 161 -0.40 -1.43 9.18
C ALA A 161 -1.34 -2.12 8.19
N VAL A 162 -1.10 -3.41 7.96
CA VAL A 162 -2.01 -4.30 7.25
C VAL A 162 -2.63 -5.25 8.27
N PHE A 163 -3.95 -5.13 8.44
CA PHE A 163 -4.73 -5.93 9.39
C PHE A 163 -5.16 -7.24 8.73
N SER A 164 -4.27 -8.19 8.70
CA SER A 164 -4.44 -9.51 8.09
C SER A 164 -3.86 -10.59 9.00
N HIS A 165 -3.62 -11.78 8.45
CA HIS A 165 -2.83 -12.81 9.14
C HIS A 165 -1.77 -13.37 8.16
N PRO A 166 -0.46 -13.21 8.47
CA PRO A 166 0.09 -12.41 9.59
C PRO A 166 -0.23 -10.92 9.46
N GLN A 167 -0.23 -10.20 10.57
CA GLN A 167 -0.33 -8.74 10.58
C GLN A 167 1.02 -8.15 10.19
N VAL A 168 1.00 -7.00 9.50
CA VAL A 168 2.21 -6.25 9.15
C VAL A 168 2.10 -4.85 9.72
N GLY A 169 3.15 -4.38 10.36
CA GLY A 169 3.32 -2.98 10.75
C GLY A 169 4.65 -2.46 10.22
N SER A 170 4.63 -1.31 9.58
CA SER A 170 5.82 -0.71 8.98
C SER A 170 5.91 0.78 9.22
N VAL A 171 7.13 1.27 9.33
CA VAL A 171 7.44 2.71 9.42
C VAL A 171 8.87 2.95 8.93
N GLY A 172 9.09 4.05 8.22
CA GLY A 172 10.41 4.43 7.71
C GLY A 172 10.72 3.84 6.34
N LEU A 173 11.99 3.66 6.05
CA LEU A 173 12.51 3.26 4.74
C LEU A 173 12.70 1.74 4.65
N THR A 174 12.47 1.20 3.46
CA THR A 174 12.80 -0.20 3.13
C THR A 174 14.27 -0.33 2.68
N GLU A 175 14.82 -1.54 2.72
CA GLU A 175 16.17 -1.78 2.19
C GLU A 175 16.32 -1.37 0.72
N ILE A 176 15.29 -1.59 -0.09
CA ILE A 176 15.30 -1.19 -1.52
C ILE A 176 15.46 0.33 -1.64
N GLN A 177 14.73 1.10 -0.83
CA GLN A 177 14.82 2.57 -0.83
C GLN A 177 16.19 3.04 -0.33
N LEU A 178 16.73 2.43 0.72
CA LEU A 178 18.06 2.76 1.23
C LEU A 178 19.16 2.48 0.21
N ARG A 179 19.10 1.34 -0.47
CA ARG A 179 20.04 1.00 -1.56
C ARG A 179 19.93 1.99 -2.73
N ALA A 180 18.72 2.37 -3.12
CA ALA A 180 18.50 3.35 -4.18
C ALA A 180 19.06 4.74 -3.81
N GLN A 181 19.05 5.09 -2.52
CA GLN A 181 19.64 6.34 -2.00
C GLN A 181 21.16 6.25 -1.75
N GLY A 182 21.77 5.08 -1.94
CA GLY A 182 23.19 4.85 -1.64
C GLY A 182 23.53 4.96 -0.16
N ARG A 183 22.54 4.81 0.75
CA ARG A 183 22.76 4.88 2.20
C ARG A 183 23.33 3.58 2.73
N MET A 184 24.34 3.70 3.61
CA MET A 184 24.91 2.55 4.34
C MET A 184 24.07 2.28 5.57
N TYR A 185 23.64 1.04 5.75
CA TYR A 185 22.77 0.65 6.86
C TYR A 185 23.18 -0.71 7.44
N VAL A 186 22.74 -0.96 8.65
CA VAL A 186 22.84 -2.24 9.36
C VAL A 186 21.44 -2.79 9.58
N VAL A 187 21.27 -4.10 9.42
CA VAL A 187 19.99 -4.80 9.62
C VAL A 187 20.01 -5.53 10.96
N GLY A 188 19.07 -5.19 11.84
CA GLY A 188 18.72 -6.00 12.99
C GLY A 188 17.47 -6.82 12.67
N ARG A 189 17.46 -8.13 13.01
CA ARG A 189 16.35 -9.03 12.78
C ARG A 189 16.15 -9.96 13.96
N CYS A 190 14.89 -10.17 14.36
CA CYS A 190 14.52 -11.10 15.41
C CYS A 190 13.24 -11.83 15.03
N ASP A 191 13.26 -13.16 15.02
CA ASP A 191 12.05 -13.97 14.82
C ASP A 191 11.19 -14.01 16.09
N TYR A 192 9.89 -13.97 15.94
CA TYR A 192 8.96 -14.10 17.06
C TYR A 192 9.08 -15.45 17.77
N ALA A 193 9.39 -16.52 17.05
CA ALA A 193 9.70 -17.82 17.61
C ALA A 193 10.87 -17.80 18.63
N GLY A 194 11.76 -16.82 18.54
CA GLY A 194 12.90 -16.64 19.43
C GLY A 194 12.61 -15.81 20.68
N VAL A 195 11.42 -15.24 20.82
CA VAL A 195 11.04 -14.42 21.98
C VAL A 195 9.91 -15.06 22.78
N ALA A 196 9.88 -14.81 24.09
CA ALA A 196 8.94 -15.46 25.01
C ALA A 196 7.47 -15.30 24.59
N TYR A 197 7.07 -14.12 24.10
CA TYR A 197 5.71 -13.86 23.64
C TYR A 197 5.33 -14.69 22.41
N GLY A 198 6.18 -14.70 21.40
CA GLY A 198 5.96 -15.46 20.17
C GLY A 198 5.95 -16.97 20.43
N TRP A 199 6.87 -17.42 21.28
CA TRP A 199 6.93 -18.81 21.71
C TRP A 199 5.67 -19.25 22.46
N ALA A 200 5.17 -18.42 23.39
CA ALA A 200 3.94 -18.71 24.14
C ALA A 200 2.68 -18.75 23.27
N LEU A 201 2.66 -18.00 22.17
CA LEU A 201 1.56 -18.00 21.19
C LEU A 201 1.73 -19.03 20.07
N GLU A 202 2.82 -19.81 20.07
CA GLU A 202 3.20 -20.69 18.96
C GLU A 202 3.32 -19.94 17.61
N GLU A 203 3.64 -18.62 17.67
CA GLU A 203 3.78 -17.76 16.50
C GLU A 203 5.19 -17.92 15.94
N THR A 204 5.30 -18.67 14.86
CA THR A 204 6.58 -19.01 14.21
C THR A 204 6.80 -18.29 12.88
N THR A 205 5.79 -17.54 12.40
CA THR A 205 5.82 -16.91 11.07
C THR A 205 6.31 -15.47 11.12
N GLY A 206 6.06 -14.76 12.21
CA GLY A 206 6.38 -13.36 12.38
C GLY A 206 7.85 -13.08 12.70
N PHE A 207 8.30 -11.90 12.33
CA PHE A 207 9.60 -11.35 12.72
C PHE A 207 9.54 -9.84 12.88
N ALA A 208 10.51 -9.27 13.61
CA ALA A 208 10.78 -7.85 13.63
C ALA A 208 12.08 -7.56 12.86
N LYS A 209 12.08 -6.49 12.06
CA LYS A 209 13.24 -6.03 11.31
C LYS A 209 13.42 -4.54 11.55
N VAL A 210 14.65 -4.13 11.83
CA VAL A 210 15.02 -2.74 12.05
C VAL A 210 16.19 -2.40 11.14
N LEU A 211 16.13 -1.27 10.45
CA LEU A 211 17.20 -0.73 9.63
C LEU A 211 17.78 0.48 10.35
N VAL A 212 19.09 0.51 10.49
CA VAL A 212 19.81 1.51 11.28
C VAL A 212 20.92 2.11 10.42
N ASP A 213 21.05 3.43 10.43
CA ASP A 213 22.14 4.12 9.74
C ASP A 213 23.50 3.65 10.31
N ALA A 214 24.42 3.27 9.43
CA ALA A 214 25.72 2.75 9.84
C ALA A 214 26.65 3.82 10.46
N ALA A 215 26.37 5.10 10.24
CA ALA A 215 27.22 6.19 10.71
C ALA A 215 26.86 6.67 12.11
N ASP A 216 25.57 6.82 12.42
CA ASP A 216 25.09 7.45 13.65
C ASP A 216 24.10 6.62 14.47
N ALA A 217 23.79 5.41 14.03
CA ALA A 217 22.85 4.49 14.65
C ALA A 217 21.38 5.03 14.71
N THR A 218 21.01 5.98 13.86
CA THR A 218 19.62 6.43 13.72
C THR A 218 18.78 5.34 13.08
N ILE A 219 17.59 5.07 13.62
CA ILE A 219 16.60 4.18 12.99
C ILE A 219 16.05 4.85 11.72
N LEU A 220 15.96 4.08 10.64
CA LEU A 220 15.66 4.56 9.28
C LEU A 220 14.25 4.25 8.81
#